data_58789f2572d57db70b032002b75c1984
#
_entry.id   58789f2572d57db70b032002b75c1984
#
_cell.length_a   1.000
_cell.length_b   1.000
_cell.length_c   1.000
_cell.angle_alpha   90.00
_cell.angle_beta   90.00
_cell.angle_gamma   90.00
#
_symmetry.space_group_name_H-M   'P 1'
#
loop_
_entity.id
_entity.type
_entity.pdbx_description
1 polymer ?
#
loop_
_entity_poly.entity_id
_entity_poly.type
_entity_poly.pdbx_seq_one_letter_code
_entity_poly.pdbx_strand_id
1 'polypeptide(L)'
;AASAGTYIAYAAHVVAMAPGTHIGAATPIQLAPPGLPGTRPNKDGKDDKKDGDGASATEKKMINDAIAYLRSLAQLRGRSTEWAEKFVRDAATVTASEALAEGIIDISARDTAEFLERLDGRTVTTKAGQKTLSVRGAEIEVIEPDWKVKFLSAITDPNIAFILLLIGIYGLFFEFWSPGLTGPGVIGAISLILGLYALSALPISFAGLALLLLGIVLMIGEALAPGIGILGIGGVIAFIVGAIFLFDPSGADIDFTIYRPLIVVAA
;
A
#
# COMPACT_ATOMS: atom_id res chain seq x y z
N ALA A 1 -0.54 13.28 -7.03
CA ALA A 1 -0.54 11.85 -7.40
C ALA A 1 0.90 11.36 -7.45
N ALA A 2 1.19 10.29 -6.77
CA ALA A 2 2.52 9.67 -6.77
C ALA A 2 2.43 8.27 -7.36
N SER A 3 3.57 7.73 -7.83
CA SER A 3 3.72 6.37 -8.34
C SER A 3 2.65 6.01 -9.41
N ALA A 4 1.76 5.06 -9.16
CA ALA A 4 0.73 4.62 -10.11
C ALA A 4 -0.13 5.76 -10.65
N GLY A 5 -0.47 6.77 -9.83
CA GLY A 5 -1.22 7.95 -10.25
C GLY A 5 -0.52 8.77 -11.32
N THR A 6 0.81 8.81 -11.32
CA THR A 6 1.60 9.48 -12.34
C THR A 6 1.47 8.79 -13.71
N TYR A 7 1.50 7.45 -13.74
CA TYR A 7 1.27 6.68 -14.98
C TYR A 7 -0.14 6.88 -15.52
N ILE A 8 -1.15 6.86 -14.64
CA ILE A 8 -2.56 7.10 -15.02
C ILE A 8 -2.70 8.51 -15.61
N ALA A 9 -2.10 9.53 -14.98
CA ALA A 9 -2.11 10.89 -15.47
C ALA A 9 -1.46 11.00 -16.86
N TYR A 10 -0.28 10.39 -17.05
CA TYR A 10 0.39 10.41 -18.34
C TYR A 10 -0.38 9.68 -19.45
N ALA A 11 -1.16 8.65 -19.12
CA ALA A 11 -2.02 7.94 -20.07
C ALA A 11 -3.28 8.72 -20.45
N ALA A 12 -3.76 9.62 -19.58
CA ALA A 12 -5.01 10.35 -19.77
C ALA A 12 -4.94 11.37 -20.91
N HIS A 13 -6.08 11.62 -21.57
CA HIS A 13 -6.17 12.61 -22.65
C HIS A 13 -6.07 14.04 -22.10
N VAL A 14 -6.67 14.30 -20.94
CA VAL A 14 -6.57 15.57 -20.22
C VAL A 14 -6.27 15.28 -18.77
N VAL A 15 -5.36 16.03 -18.19
CA VAL A 15 -4.98 15.93 -16.78
C VAL A 15 -5.18 17.26 -16.09
N ALA A 16 -5.86 17.25 -14.98
CA ALA A 16 -6.01 18.41 -14.12
C ALA A 16 -5.42 18.14 -12.73
N MET A 17 -4.90 19.18 -12.10
CA MET A 17 -4.47 19.16 -10.71
C MET A 17 -5.05 20.33 -9.94
N ALA A 18 -5.39 20.09 -8.67
CA ALA A 18 -5.75 21.18 -7.78
C ALA A 18 -4.50 21.91 -7.26
N PRO A 19 -4.58 23.24 -7.03
CA PRO A 19 -3.50 23.98 -6.36
C PRO A 19 -3.14 23.32 -5.03
N GLY A 20 -1.84 23.31 -4.69
CA GLY A 20 -1.33 22.68 -3.46
C GLY A 20 -1.13 21.16 -3.56
N THR A 21 -1.39 20.55 -4.72
CA THR A 21 -1.10 19.13 -4.97
C THR A 21 0.22 18.96 -5.73
N HIS A 22 0.73 17.73 -5.77
CA HIS A 22 1.97 17.38 -6.46
C HIS A 22 1.81 16.08 -7.26
N ILE A 23 2.68 15.87 -8.25
CA ILE A 23 2.75 14.67 -9.10
C ILE A 23 4.20 14.25 -9.28
N GLY A 24 4.44 12.95 -9.42
CA GLY A 24 5.79 12.38 -9.62
C GLY A 24 6.02 11.11 -8.81
N ALA A 25 7.26 10.92 -8.34
CA ALA A 25 7.72 9.78 -7.54
C ALA A 25 7.25 8.43 -8.13
N ALA A 26 7.58 8.18 -9.41
CA ALA A 26 7.08 7.03 -10.17
C ALA A 26 8.09 5.88 -10.28
N THR A 27 9.12 5.86 -9.43
CA THR A 27 10.12 4.79 -9.37
C THR A 27 9.45 3.48 -8.97
N PRO A 28 9.64 2.39 -9.73
CA PRO A 28 9.12 1.08 -9.35
C PRO A 28 9.83 0.58 -8.08
N ILE A 29 9.05 0.14 -7.10
CA ILE A 29 9.55 -0.52 -5.90
C ILE A 29 9.24 -2.01 -5.98
N GLN A 30 10.23 -2.84 -5.65
CA GLN A 30 9.98 -4.27 -5.48
C GLN A 30 9.27 -4.48 -4.14
N LEU A 31 8.02 -4.89 -4.20
CA LEU A 31 7.33 -5.48 -3.06
C LEU A 31 7.83 -6.93 -2.92
N ALA A 32 9.08 -7.09 -2.47
CA ALA A 32 9.54 -8.41 -2.07
C ALA A 32 8.83 -8.79 -0.77
N PRO A 33 8.30 -10.03 -0.65
CA PRO A 33 7.75 -10.50 0.61
C PRO A 33 8.81 -10.34 1.70
N PRO A 34 8.50 -9.68 2.82
CA PRO A 34 9.45 -9.54 3.92
C PRO A 34 9.81 -10.93 4.44
N GLY A 35 11.09 -11.27 4.49
CA GLY A 35 11.57 -12.48 5.15
C GLY A 35 12.12 -13.61 4.28
N LEU A 36 12.16 -13.48 2.95
CA LEU A 36 12.93 -14.43 2.14
C LEU A 36 14.43 -14.09 2.25
N PRO A 37 15.29 -15.05 2.68
CA PRO A 37 16.74 -14.87 2.68
C PRO A 37 17.20 -14.61 1.24
N GLY A 38 17.80 -13.45 0.97
CA GLY A 38 18.36 -13.11 -0.34
C GLY A 38 17.81 -11.84 -0.98
N THR A 39 16.80 -11.19 -0.41
CA THR A 39 16.18 -9.96 -0.97
C THR A 39 16.52 -8.68 -0.20
N ARG A 40 17.46 -8.72 0.75
CA ARG A 40 17.96 -7.49 1.39
C ARG A 40 18.99 -6.83 0.49
N PRO A 41 18.92 -5.52 0.24
CA PRO A 41 20.08 -4.78 -0.22
C PRO A 41 21.18 -5.01 0.82
N ASN A 42 22.29 -5.56 0.42
CA ASN A 42 23.42 -5.85 1.30
C ASN A 42 23.94 -4.55 1.91
N LYS A 43 23.58 -4.28 3.18
CA LYS A 43 24.06 -3.14 3.97
C LYS A 43 25.35 -3.44 4.74
N ASP A 44 25.84 -4.66 4.67
CA ASP A 44 27.11 -5.03 5.31
C ASP A 44 28.24 -4.89 4.30
N GLY A 45 28.80 -3.67 4.33
CA GLY A 45 30.06 -3.38 3.66
C GLY A 45 31.22 -4.12 4.32
N LYS A 46 31.94 -4.91 3.52
CA LYS A 46 33.42 -4.93 3.53
C LYS A 46 33.91 -5.35 2.15
N ASP A 47 34.58 -4.39 1.56
CA ASP A 47 35.64 -4.49 0.55
C ASP A 47 35.42 -5.40 -0.67
N ASP A 48 34.90 -4.80 -1.77
CA ASP A 48 35.71 -4.79 -2.99
C ASP A 48 35.31 -3.56 -3.84
N LYS A 49 36.27 -2.65 -3.98
CA LYS A 49 36.20 -1.47 -4.83
C LYS A 49 36.01 -1.91 -6.28
N LYS A 50 34.80 -1.71 -6.84
CA LYS A 50 34.60 -1.39 -8.26
C LYS A 50 33.21 -0.77 -8.47
N ASP A 51 33.26 0.47 -8.91
CA ASP A 51 32.24 1.28 -9.58
C ASP A 51 30.88 1.45 -8.91
N GLY A 52 30.70 2.68 -8.43
CA GLY A 52 29.48 3.18 -7.83
C GLY A 52 28.25 3.04 -8.71
N ASP A 53 27.38 2.18 -8.29
CA ASP A 53 25.94 2.24 -8.49
C ASP A 53 25.30 0.96 -7.86
N GLY A 54 24.80 1.07 -6.63
CA GLY A 54 24.40 -0.08 -5.80
C GLY A 54 23.07 -0.77 -6.19
N ALA A 55 22.49 -0.48 -7.34
CA ALA A 55 21.27 -1.14 -7.81
C ALA A 55 21.60 -2.49 -8.47
N SER A 56 20.85 -3.55 -8.12
CA SER A 56 21.00 -4.85 -8.75
C SER A 56 20.68 -4.77 -10.25
N ALA A 57 21.24 -5.68 -11.07
CA ALA A 57 20.96 -5.73 -12.50
C ALA A 57 19.44 -5.83 -12.80
N THR A 58 18.70 -6.50 -11.93
CA THR A 58 17.23 -6.61 -12.02
C THR A 58 16.54 -5.27 -11.74
N GLU A 59 17.00 -4.52 -10.75
CA GLU A 59 16.47 -3.21 -10.41
C GLU A 59 16.72 -2.20 -11.53
N LYS A 60 17.93 -2.17 -12.09
CA LYS A 60 18.26 -1.32 -13.27
C LYS A 60 17.36 -1.66 -14.47
N LYS A 61 17.08 -2.94 -14.69
CA LYS A 61 16.20 -3.37 -15.77
C LYS A 61 14.75 -2.88 -15.54
N MET A 62 14.24 -3.01 -14.32
CA MET A 62 12.89 -2.53 -13.96
C MET A 62 12.77 -1.01 -14.11
N ILE A 63 13.75 -0.25 -13.64
CA ILE A 63 13.77 1.21 -13.77
C ILE A 63 13.78 1.61 -15.24
N ASN A 64 14.64 0.99 -16.06
CA ASN A 64 14.72 1.30 -17.48
C ASN A 64 13.43 0.96 -18.25
N ASP A 65 12.77 -0.15 -17.91
CA ASP A 65 11.48 -0.54 -18.48
C ASP A 65 10.38 0.48 -18.09
N ALA A 66 10.33 0.87 -16.84
CA ALA A 66 9.40 1.88 -16.33
C ALA A 66 9.62 3.26 -17.01
N ILE A 67 10.88 3.67 -17.20
CA ILE A 67 11.23 4.89 -17.95
C ILE A 67 10.72 4.80 -19.39
N ALA A 68 11.00 3.69 -20.08
CA ALA A 68 10.58 3.48 -21.46
C ALA A 68 9.05 3.55 -21.59
N TYR A 69 8.35 2.91 -20.65
CA TYR A 69 6.89 2.90 -20.61
C TYR A 69 6.32 4.32 -20.37
N LEU A 70 6.79 5.03 -19.34
CA LEU A 70 6.28 6.38 -19.05
C LEU A 70 6.61 7.39 -20.18
N ARG A 71 7.79 7.28 -20.80
CA ARG A 71 8.16 8.06 -21.97
C ARG A 71 7.24 7.78 -23.19
N SER A 72 6.87 6.52 -23.40
CA SER A 72 5.94 6.17 -24.48
C SER A 72 4.55 6.80 -24.27
N LEU A 73 4.07 6.84 -23.02
CA LEU A 73 2.82 7.53 -22.66
C LEU A 73 2.95 9.05 -22.86
N ALA A 74 4.09 9.64 -22.47
CA ALA A 74 4.38 11.05 -22.68
C ALA A 74 4.33 11.42 -24.18
N GLN A 75 5.01 10.65 -25.03
CA GLN A 75 5.00 10.84 -26.49
C GLN A 75 3.58 10.69 -27.07
N LEU A 76 2.83 9.68 -26.61
CA LEU A 76 1.45 9.45 -27.07
C LEU A 76 0.52 10.63 -26.78
N ARG A 77 0.77 11.37 -25.70
CA ARG A 77 -0.08 12.47 -25.21
C ARG A 77 0.53 13.86 -25.40
N GLY A 78 1.71 13.96 -26.01
CA GLY A 78 2.40 15.24 -26.21
C GLY A 78 2.88 15.89 -24.90
N ARG A 79 3.20 15.07 -23.87
CA ARG A 79 3.67 15.54 -22.57
C ARG A 79 5.21 15.55 -22.52
N SER A 80 5.75 16.16 -21.46
CA SER A 80 7.20 16.21 -21.22
C SER A 80 7.79 14.82 -21.03
N THR A 81 8.65 14.39 -21.96
CA THR A 81 9.39 13.14 -21.88
C THR A 81 10.57 13.22 -20.92
N GLU A 82 11.12 14.41 -20.73
CA GLU A 82 12.20 14.67 -19.77
C GLU A 82 11.72 14.46 -18.34
N TRP A 83 10.57 15.02 -17.98
CA TRP A 83 9.97 14.83 -16.67
C TRP A 83 9.50 13.38 -16.46
N ALA A 84 9.03 12.70 -17.50
CA ALA A 84 8.72 11.28 -17.42
C ALA A 84 9.94 10.45 -16.95
N GLU A 85 11.13 10.76 -17.45
CA GLU A 85 12.37 10.10 -17.01
C GLU A 85 12.77 10.47 -15.60
N LYS A 86 12.74 11.77 -15.23
CA LYS A 86 13.05 12.24 -13.87
C LYS A 86 12.12 11.65 -12.80
N PHE A 87 10.84 11.49 -13.10
CA PHE A 87 9.87 10.90 -12.18
C PHE A 87 10.19 9.44 -11.82
N VAL A 88 10.75 8.71 -12.77
CA VAL A 88 11.10 7.29 -12.55
C VAL A 88 12.52 7.15 -12.02
N ARG A 89 13.49 7.84 -12.64
CA ARG A 89 14.91 7.69 -12.30
C ARG A 89 15.25 8.32 -10.95
N ASP A 90 14.77 9.55 -10.73
CA ASP A 90 15.17 10.40 -9.61
C ASP A 90 14.08 10.50 -8.53
N ALA A 91 12.96 9.78 -8.71
CA ALA A 91 11.76 9.91 -7.89
C ALA A 91 11.31 11.39 -7.73
N ALA A 92 11.60 12.23 -8.73
CA ALA A 92 11.30 13.66 -8.70
C ALA A 92 9.80 13.91 -8.51
N THR A 93 9.46 15.03 -7.90
CA THR A 93 8.08 15.50 -7.73
C THR A 93 8.00 16.96 -8.12
N VAL A 94 6.85 17.36 -8.67
CA VAL A 94 6.57 18.76 -9.02
C VAL A 94 5.21 19.18 -8.48
N THR A 95 5.09 20.45 -8.16
CA THR A 95 3.82 21.08 -7.76
C THR A 95 2.87 21.23 -8.95
N ALA A 96 1.58 21.48 -8.69
CA ALA A 96 0.60 21.71 -9.75
C ALA A 96 0.97 22.89 -10.68
N SER A 97 1.59 23.95 -10.14
CA SER A 97 2.02 25.12 -10.92
C SER A 97 3.20 24.80 -11.83
N GLU A 98 4.20 24.09 -11.33
CA GLU A 98 5.34 23.61 -12.13
C GLU A 98 4.89 22.62 -13.17
N ALA A 99 4.02 21.67 -12.81
CA ALA A 99 3.48 20.67 -13.72
C ALA A 99 2.71 21.28 -14.90
N LEU A 100 1.99 22.39 -14.67
CA LEU A 100 1.33 23.13 -15.73
C LEU A 100 2.33 23.88 -16.64
N ALA A 101 3.33 24.53 -16.05
CA ALA A 101 4.37 25.25 -16.78
C ALA A 101 5.24 24.33 -17.65
N GLU A 102 5.52 23.13 -17.17
CA GLU A 102 6.36 22.11 -17.83
C GLU A 102 5.57 21.20 -18.80
N GLY A 103 4.29 21.45 -19.01
CA GLY A 103 3.46 20.66 -19.92
C GLY A 103 3.22 19.21 -19.45
N ILE A 104 3.29 18.97 -18.16
CA ILE A 104 3.01 17.68 -17.54
C ILE A 104 1.51 17.50 -17.38
N ILE A 105 0.79 18.57 -17.06
CA ILE A 105 -0.66 18.62 -16.97
C ILE A 105 -1.25 19.67 -17.88
N ASP A 106 -2.56 19.58 -18.13
CA ASP A 106 -3.27 20.45 -19.07
C ASP A 106 -4.04 21.58 -18.38
N ILE A 107 -4.46 21.34 -17.14
CA ILE A 107 -5.36 22.24 -16.40
C ILE A 107 -4.94 22.28 -14.94
N SER A 108 -4.95 23.48 -14.35
CA SER A 108 -4.99 23.65 -12.90
C SER A 108 -6.39 24.16 -12.54
N ALA A 109 -7.11 23.46 -11.68
CA ALA A 109 -8.48 23.81 -11.26
C ALA A 109 -8.66 23.56 -9.77
N ARG A 110 -9.36 24.43 -9.08
CA ARG A 110 -9.59 24.35 -7.62
C ARG A 110 -10.60 23.29 -7.26
N ASP A 111 -11.57 23.08 -8.14
CA ASP A 111 -12.67 22.14 -7.95
C ASP A 111 -13.14 21.54 -9.28
N THR A 112 -14.09 20.62 -9.20
CA THR A 112 -14.62 19.93 -10.38
C THR A 112 -15.40 20.85 -11.29
N ALA A 113 -16.06 21.91 -10.77
CA ALA A 113 -16.82 22.86 -11.57
C ALA A 113 -15.87 23.70 -12.43
N GLU A 114 -14.82 24.26 -11.84
CA GLU A 114 -13.76 24.97 -12.60
C GLU A 114 -13.06 24.05 -13.60
N PHE A 115 -12.84 22.77 -13.24
CA PHE A 115 -12.28 21.80 -14.17
C PHE A 115 -13.17 21.61 -15.41
N LEU A 116 -14.47 21.42 -15.23
CA LEU A 116 -15.41 21.23 -16.33
C LEU A 116 -15.51 22.49 -17.22
N GLU A 117 -15.49 23.69 -16.63
CA GLU A 117 -15.47 24.94 -17.38
C GLU A 117 -14.22 25.05 -18.28
N ARG A 118 -13.04 24.68 -17.74
CA ARG A 118 -11.78 24.75 -18.48
C ARG A 118 -11.60 23.59 -19.49
N LEU A 119 -12.35 22.51 -19.28
CA LEU A 119 -12.36 21.33 -20.15
C LEU A 119 -13.28 21.53 -21.36
N ASP A 120 -14.33 22.32 -21.21
CA ASP A 120 -15.33 22.56 -22.26
C ASP A 120 -14.69 23.18 -23.50
N GLY A 121 -15.06 22.72 -24.69
CA GLY A 121 -14.50 23.15 -25.95
C GLY A 121 -13.11 22.63 -26.31
N ARG A 122 -12.42 21.90 -25.41
CA ARG A 122 -11.11 21.30 -25.74
C ARG A 122 -11.27 20.13 -26.72
N THR A 123 -10.33 20.03 -27.65
CA THR A 123 -10.27 18.92 -28.61
C THR A 123 -9.27 17.86 -28.10
N VAL A 124 -9.71 16.63 -28.06
CA VAL A 124 -8.89 15.47 -27.70
C VAL A 124 -8.83 14.49 -28.87
N THR A 125 -7.68 13.84 -29.06
CA THR A 125 -7.51 12.81 -30.09
C THR A 125 -7.76 11.45 -29.49
N THR A 126 -8.85 10.81 -29.91
CA THR A 126 -9.24 9.45 -29.51
C THR A 126 -8.96 8.46 -30.63
N LYS A 127 -9.14 7.15 -30.37
CA LYS A 127 -9.07 6.11 -31.42
C LYS A 127 -10.08 6.35 -32.57
N ALA A 128 -11.20 7.01 -32.29
CA ALA A 128 -12.23 7.34 -33.26
C ALA A 128 -11.97 8.68 -34.00
N GLY A 129 -10.83 9.32 -33.75
CA GLY A 129 -10.46 10.62 -34.32
C GLY A 129 -10.51 11.76 -33.30
N GLN A 130 -10.43 13.00 -33.80
CA GLN A 130 -10.55 14.19 -32.98
C GLN A 130 -11.97 14.39 -32.49
N LYS A 131 -12.13 14.67 -31.21
CA LYS A 131 -13.42 14.95 -30.57
C LYS A 131 -13.32 16.21 -29.72
N THR A 132 -14.17 17.19 -30.00
CA THR A 132 -14.32 18.36 -29.16
C THR A 132 -15.25 18.00 -27.98
N LEU A 133 -14.79 18.29 -26.76
CA LEU A 133 -15.53 18.01 -25.53
C LEU A 133 -16.59 19.11 -25.34
N SER A 134 -17.82 18.68 -25.04
CA SER A 134 -18.92 19.57 -24.66
C SER A 134 -19.40 19.08 -23.29
N VAL A 135 -18.90 19.70 -22.24
CA VAL A 135 -19.11 19.24 -20.84
C VAL A 135 -19.68 20.35 -19.95
N ARG A 136 -19.96 21.50 -20.49
CA ARG A 136 -20.60 22.58 -19.75
C ARG A 136 -22.01 22.18 -19.34
N GLY A 137 -22.28 22.18 -18.04
CA GLY A 137 -23.56 21.77 -17.48
C GLY A 137 -23.81 20.26 -17.50
N ALA A 138 -22.75 19.46 -17.73
CA ALA A 138 -22.85 18.02 -17.61
C ALA A 138 -23.18 17.61 -16.17
N GLU A 139 -24.06 16.63 -16.02
CA GLU A 139 -24.36 16.02 -14.73
C GLU A 139 -23.19 15.14 -14.31
N ILE A 140 -22.76 15.33 -13.08
CA ILE A 140 -21.66 14.54 -12.50
C ILE A 140 -22.25 13.30 -11.83
N GLU A 141 -22.05 12.14 -12.44
CA GLU A 141 -22.41 10.86 -11.83
C GLU A 141 -21.28 10.37 -10.92
N VAL A 142 -21.56 10.24 -9.64
CA VAL A 142 -20.62 9.67 -8.68
C VAL A 142 -20.81 8.16 -8.63
N ILE A 143 -19.88 7.42 -9.21
CA ILE A 143 -19.89 5.95 -9.17
C ILE A 143 -19.30 5.49 -7.85
N GLU A 144 -20.17 5.05 -6.95
CA GLU A 144 -19.72 4.45 -5.69
C GLU A 144 -19.18 3.02 -5.88
N PRO A 145 -18.18 2.63 -5.08
CA PRO A 145 -17.72 1.24 -5.07
C PRO A 145 -18.86 0.26 -4.76
N ASP A 146 -18.91 -0.85 -5.48
CA ASP A 146 -19.85 -1.95 -5.21
C ASP A 146 -19.66 -2.47 -3.77
N TRP A 147 -20.72 -3.07 -3.22
CA TRP A 147 -20.71 -3.62 -1.86
C TRP A 147 -19.56 -4.60 -1.62
N LYS A 148 -19.16 -5.36 -2.66
CA LYS A 148 -18.01 -6.28 -2.59
C LYS A 148 -16.69 -5.53 -2.35
N VAL A 149 -16.49 -4.41 -3.04
CA VAL A 149 -15.30 -3.57 -2.87
C VAL A 149 -15.31 -2.92 -1.50
N LYS A 150 -16.48 -2.41 -1.04
CA LYS A 150 -16.65 -1.84 0.31
C LYS A 150 -16.36 -2.89 1.39
N PHE A 151 -16.89 -4.11 1.23
CA PHE A 151 -16.63 -5.23 2.14
C PHE A 151 -15.15 -5.61 2.16
N LEU A 152 -14.54 -5.78 0.98
CA LEU A 152 -13.13 -6.15 0.87
C LEU A 152 -12.23 -5.07 1.48
N SER A 153 -12.51 -3.80 1.20
CA SER A 153 -11.79 -2.68 1.80
C SER A 153 -11.92 -2.65 3.32
N ALA A 154 -13.10 -2.98 3.86
CA ALA A 154 -13.30 -3.04 5.29
C ALA A 154 -12.49 -4.17 5.96
N ILE A 155 -12.51 -5.38 5.40
CA ILE A 155 -11.77 -6.51 6.01
C ILE A 155 -10.26 -6.39 5.83
N THR A 156 -9.77 -5.64 4.84
CA THR A 156 -8.33 -5.38 4.65
C THR A 156 -7.82 -4.18 5.47
N ASP A 157 -8.68 -3.53 6.26
CA ASP A 157 -8.23 -2.58 7.27
C ASP A 157 -7.40 -3.31 8.34
N PRO A 158 -6.17 -2.82 8.67
CA PRO A 158 -5.29 -3.49 9.63
C PRO A 158 -5.93 -3.76 11.01
N ASN A 159 -6.76 -2.82 11.49
CA ASN A 159 -7.41 -2.99 12.79
C ASN A 159 -8.49 -4.08 12.73
N ILE A 160 -9.27 -4.13 11.64
CA ILE A 160 -10.30 -5.15 11.43
C ILE A 160 -9.64 -6.52 11.22
N ALA A 161 -8.56 -6.59 10.45
CA ALA A 161 -7.79 -7.81 10.27
C ALA A 161 -7.30 -8.39 11.61
N PHE A 162 -6.78 -7.52 12.48
CA PHE A 162 -6.32 -7.90 13.82
C PHE A 162 -7.48 -8.38 14.71
N ILE A 163 -8.60 -7.67 14.71
CA ILE A 163 -9.81 -8.08 15.47
C ILE A 163 -10.32 -9.44 14.97
N LEU A 164 -10.36 -9.66 13.65
CA LEU A 164 -10.76 -10.94 13.07
C LEU A 164 -9.83 -12.08 13.51
N LEU A 165 -8.52 -11.83 13.57
CA LEU A 165 -7.56 -12.81 14.08
C LEU A 165 -7.80 -13.14 15.56
N LEU A 166 -8.02 -12.12 16.41
CA LEU A 166 -8.31 -12.33 17.82
C LEU A 166 -9.59 -13.16 18.01
N ILE A 167 -10.69 -12.77 17.32
CA ILE A 167 -11.94 -13.54 17.35
C ILE A 167 -11.70 -14.98 16.86
N GLY A 168 -10.89 -15.14 15.81
CA GLY A 168 -10.51 -16.42 15.25
C GLY A 168 -9.81 -17.31 16.26
N ILE A 169 -8.74 -16.82 16.87
CA ILE A 169 -7.94 -17.55 17.83
C ILE A 169 -8.75 -17.87 19.10
N TYR A 170 -9.40 -16.87 19.69
CA TYR A 170 -10.19 -17.07 20.91
C TYR A 170 -11.42 -17.95 20.67
N GLY A 171 -12.11 -17.80 19.53
CA GLY A 171 -13.27 -18.63 19.20
C GLY A 171 -12.91 -20.12 19.07
N LEU A 172 -11.80 -20.43 18.39
CA LEU A 172 -11.29 -21.81 18.31
C LEU A 172 -10.80 -22.31 19.66
N PHE A 173 -10.15 -21.47 20.45
CA PHE A 173 -9.71 -21.84 21.80
C PHE A 173 -10.88 -22.18 22.72
N PHE A 174 -11.95 -21.39 22.72
CA PHE A 174 -13.14 -21.65 23.54
C PHE A 174 -13.86 -22.94 23.12
N GLU A 175 -13.94 -23.22 21.81
CA GLU A 175 -14.50 -24.49 21.33
C GLU A 175 -13.68 -25.68 21.78
N PHE A 176 -12.34 -25.59 21.75
CA PHE A 176 -11.45 -26.64 22.22
C PHE A 176 -11.54 -26.85 23.72
N TRP A 177 -11.70 -25.77 24.51
CA TRP A 177 -11.77 -25.82 25.96
C TRP A 177 -13.13 -26.33 26.48
N SER A 178 -14.20 -25.99 25.77
CA SER A 178 -15.58 -26.38 26.13
C SER A 178 -16.28 -27.01 24.91
N PRO A 179 -15.91 -28.24 24.55
CA PRO A 179 -16.47 -28.90 23.37
C PRO A 179 -17.99 -29.10 23.54
N GLY A 180 -18.75 -28.71 22.52
CA GLY A 180 -20.21 -28.83 22.45
C GLY A 180 -21.00 -27.55 22.24
N LEU A 181 -20.36 -26.38 22.27
CA LEU A 181 -20.99 -25.10 21.96
C LEU A 181 -21.00 -24.78 20.46
N THR A 182 -20.28 -25.50 19.62
CA THR A 182 -20.11 -25.40 18.16
C THR A 182 -20.11 -23.99 17.53
N GLY A 183 -20.81 -23.04 18.12
CA GLY A 183 -20.92 -21.65 17.65
C GLY A 183 -19.59 -20.88 17.67
N PRO A 184 -18.88 -20.79 18.80
CA PRO A 184 -17.61 -20.08 18.89
C PRO A 184 -16.54 -20.64 17.96
N GLY A 185 -16.51 -21.98 17.76
CA GLY A 185 -15.56 -22.62 16.85
C GLY A 185 -15.78 -22.25 15.38
N VAL A 186 -17.04 -22.27 14.94
CA VAL A 186 -17.41 -21.92 13.55
C VAL A 186 -17.11 -20.43 13.29
N ILE A 187 -17.55 -19.54 14.17
CA ILE A 187 -17.27 -18.11 14.07
C ILE A 187 -15.75 -17.87 14.09
N GLY A 188 -15.04 -18.56 15.00
CA GLY A 188 -13.59 -18.48 15.12
C GLY A 188 -12.88 -18.91 13.83
N ALA A 189 -13.27 -20.04 13.24
CA ALA A 189 -12.67 -20.53 12.00
C ALA A 189 -12.88 -19.57 10.83
N ILE A 190 -14.09 -19.06 10.66
CA ILE A 190 -14.40 -18.08 9.62
C ILE A 190 -13.59 -16.79 9.82
N SER A 191 -13.60 -16.25 11.04
CA SER A 191 -12.87 -15.04 11.38
C SER A 191 -11.35 -15.20 11.19
N LEU A 192 -10.80 -16.36 11.53
CA LEU A 192 -9.38 -16.65 11.34
C LEU A 192 -9.01 -16.66 9.84
N ILE A 193 -9.80 -17.32 9.01
CA ILE A 193 -9.56 -17.37 7.56
C ILE A 193 -9.65 -15.97 6.96
N LEU A 194 -10.67 -15.17 7.33
CA LEU A 194 -10.82 -13.79 6.86
C LEU A 194 -9.67 -12.91 7.35
N GLY A 195 -9.24 -13.05 8.59
CA GLY A 195 -8.11 -12.31 9.15
C GLY A 195 -6.79 -12.65 8.45
N LEU A 196 -6.53 -13.92 8.16
CA LEU A 196 -5.34 -14.35 7.40
C LEU A 196 -5.40 -13.84 5.95
N TYR A 197 -6.57 -13.84 5.31
CA TYR A 197 -6.75 -13.24 3.99
C TYR A 197 -6.47 -11.72 4.03
N ALA A 198 -7.02 -11.00 4.99
CA ALA A 198 -6.77 -9.59 5.19
C ALA A 198 -5.28 -9.28 5.36
N LEU A 199 -4.59 -10.06 6.20
CA LEU A 199 -3.14 -9.94 6.40
C LEU A 199 -2.35 -10.20 5.11
N SER A 200 -2.80 -11.10 4.23
CA SER A 200 -2.11 -11.36 2.96
C SER A 200 -2.12 -10.17 1.99
N ALA A 201 -3.08 -9.25 2.15
CA ALA A 201 -3.18 -8.02 1.38
C ALA A 201 -2.36 -6.85 1.97
N LEU A 202 -1.84 -7.01 3.20
CA LEU A 202 -1.05 -6.00 3.90
C LEU A 202 0.45 -6.29 3.78
N PRO A 203 1.31 -5.27 3.75
CA PRO A 203 2.76 -5.45 3.82
C PRO A 203 3.16 -5.85 5.24
N ILE A 204 3.01 -7.13 5.58
CA ILE A 204 3.34 -7.67 6.90
C ILE A 204 4.70 -8.32 6.92
N SER A 205 5.39 -8.19 8.05
CA SER A 205 6.62 -8.92 8.35
C SER A 205 6.29 -10.33 8.85
N PHE A 206 6.72 -11.37 8.13
CA PHE A 206 6.56 -12.75 8.60
C PHE A 206 7.30 -13.01 9.92
N ALA A 207 8.42 -12.32 10.16
CA ALA A 207 9.14 -12.40 11.42
C ALA A 207 8.32 -11.80 12.58
N GLY A 208 7.67 -10.66 12.35
CA GLY A 208 6.75 -10.06 13.33
C GLY A 208 5.55 -10.96 13.62
N LEU A 209 4.95 -11.55 12.59
CA LEU A 209 3.86 -12.50 12.74
C LEU A 209 4.29 -13.75 13.54
N ALA A 210 5.45 -14.32 13.22
CA ALA A 210 5.98 -15.49 13.93
C ALA A 210 6.26 -15.20 15.41
N LEU A 211 6.83 -14.03 15.73
CA LEU A 211 7.05 -13.59 17.11
C LEU A 211 5.74 -13.38 17.87
N LEU A 212 4.73 -12.78 17.21
CA LEU A 212 3.42 -12.57 17.80
C LEU A 212 2.74 -13.91 18.13
N LEU A 213 2.74 -14.85 17.20
CA LEU A 213 2.20 -16.18 17.41
C LEU A 213 2.96 -16.96 18.49
N LEU A 214 4.30 -16.87 18.51
CA LEU A 214 5.13 -17.45 19.56
C LEU A 214 4.76 -16.87 20.93
N GLY A 215 4.57 -15.56 21.02
CA GLY A 215 4.14 -14.89 22.25
C GLY A 215 2.83 -15.46 22.79
N ILE A 216 1.84 -15.64 21.92
CA ILE A 216 0.55 -16.24 22.28
C ILE A 216 0.74 -17.68 22.78
N VAL A 217 1.51 -18.50 22.06
CA VAL A 217 1.76 -19.90 22.45
C VAL A 217 2.45 -19.99 23.80
N LEU A 218 3.43 -19.14 24.08
CA LEU A 218 4.13 -19.09 25.36
C LEU A 218 3.20 -18.67 26.50
N MET A 219 2.34 -17.66 26.28
CA MET A 219 1.35 -17.24 27.29
C MET A 219 0.32 -18.33 27.58
N ILE A 220 -0.15 -19.04 26.56
CA ILE A 220 -1.04 -20.19 26.73
C ILE A 220 -0.31 -21.33 27.50
N GLY A 221 0.95 -21.60 27.14
CA GLY A 221 1.77 -22.59 27.82
C GLY A 221 1.92 -22.33 29.32
N GLU A 222 2.16 -21.09 29.73
CA GLU A 222 2.21 -20.68 31.13
C GLU A 222 0.85 -20.86 31.84
N ALA A 223 -0.26 -20.53 31.15
CA ALA A 223 -1.60 -20.69 31.73
C ALA A 223 -2.00 -22.16 31.92
N LEU A 224 -1.56 -23.06 31.04
CA LEU A 224 -1.85 -24.49 31.13
C LEU A 224 -0.91 -25.26 32.09
N ALA A 225 0.33 -24.81 32.22
CA ALA A 225 1.36 -25.40 33.08
C ALA A 225 2.05 -24.28 33.87
N PRO A 226 1.37 -23.73 34.91
CA PRO A 226 1.90 -22.62 35.70
C PRO A 226 3.25 -23.00 36.30
N GLY A 227 4.30 -22.26 35.90
CA GLY A 227 5.66 -22.44 36.36
C GLY A 227 6.17 -21.23 37.13
N ILE A 228 7.42 -20.86 36.86
CA ILE A 228 8.12 -19.72 37.50
C ILE A 228 7.76 -18.38 36.80
N GLY A 229 6.82 -18.37 35.87
CA GLY A 229 6.41 -17.15 35.10
C GLY A 229 7.31 -16.82 33.91
N ILE A 230 8.35 -17.62 33.64
CA ILE A 230 9.31 -17.34 32.56
C ILE A 230 8.61 -17.39 31.17
N LEU A 231 7.72 -18.36 30.95
CA LEU A 231 6.98 -18.49 29.70
C LEU A 231 5.99 -17.33 29.54
N GLY A 232 5.35 -16.88 30.62
CA GLY A 232 4.44 -15.74 30.60
C GLY A 232 5.16 -14.43 30.26
N ILE A 233 6.26 -14.14 30.98
CA ILE A 233 7.07 -12.93 30.72
C ILE A 233 7.67 -12.98 29.31
N GLY A 234 8.26 -14.10 28.90
CA GLY A 234 8.80 -14.28 27.57
C GLY A 234 7.71 -14.17 26.49
N GLY A 235 6.51 -14.69 26.76
CA GLY A 235 5.35 -14.59 25.89
C GLY A 235 4.88 -13.15 25.67
N VAL A 236 4.78 -12.37 26.76
CA VAL A 236 4.42 -10.93 26.66
C VAL A 236 5.48 -10.14 25.88
N ILE A 237 6.76 -10.38 26.15
CA ILE A 237 7.84 -9.71 25.40
C ILE A 237 7.77 -10.06 23.91
N ALA A 238 7.67 -11.36 23.59
CA ALA A 238 7.58 -11.81 22.19
C ALA A 238 6.34 -11.26 21.49
N PHE A 239 5.20 -11.20 22.19
CA PHE A 239 3.96 -10.62 21.66
C PHE A 239 4.12 -9.12 21.34
N ILE A 240 4.65 -8.33 22.27
CA ILE A 240 4.86 -6.88 22.07
C ILE A 240 5.84 -6.61 20.94
N VAL A 241 6.98 -7.31 20.93
CA VAL A 241 8.00 -7.17 19.87
C VAL A 241 7.44 -7.62 18.53
N GLY A 242 6.68 -8.72 18.49
CA GLY A 242 6.00 -9.22 17.31
C GLY A 242 4.98 -8.22 16.76
N ALA A 243 4.20 -7.59 17.64
CA ALA A 243 3.23 -6.56 17.27
C ALA A 243 3.91 -5.31 16.67
N ILE A 244 5.05 -4.88 17.23
CA ILE A 244 5.82 -3.76 16.72
C ILE A 244 6.43 -4.08 15.33
N PHE A 245 6.96 -5.30 15.16
CA PHE A 245 7.57 -5.72 13.89
C PHE A 245 6.57 -6.28 12.87
N LEU A 246 5.30 -6.43 13.23
CA LEU A 246 4.29 -6.99 12.32
C LEU A 246 4.11 -6.14 11.07
N PHE A 247 4.10 -4.83 11.22
CA PHE A 247 4.07 -3.89 10.13
C PHE A 247 5.46 -3.29 9.93
N ASP A 248 6.09 -3.56 8.79
CA ASP A 248 7.38 -2.98 8.46
C ASP A 248 7.20 -1.49 8.09
N PRO A 249 7.67 -0.54 8.93
CA PRO A 249 7.51 0.89 8.68
C PRO A 249 8.31 1.37 7.46
N SER A 250 9.20 0.55 6.90
CA SER A 250 10.03 0.92 5.74
C SER A 250 9.30 0.86 4.40
N GLY A 251 8.07 0.35 4.35
CA GLY A 251 7.30 0.14 3.11
C GLY A 251 6.00 0.93 2.96
N ALA A 252 5.54 1.62 3.99
CA ALA A 252 4.31 2.41 3.91
C ALA A 252 4.46 3.69 4.74
N ASP A 253 3.92 4.80 4.26
CA ASP A 253 3.56 5.97 5.08
C ASP A 253 2.44 5.58 6.06
N ILE A 254 2.77 4.70 7.01
CA ILE A 254 1.81 4.23 8.00
C ILE A 254 1.79 5.27 9.12
N ASP A 255 0.69 6.00 9.18
CA ASP A 255 0.39 6.88 10.30
C ASP A 255 0.42 6.06 11.59
N PHE A 256 1.29 6.43 12.54
CA PHE A 256 1.47 5.75 13.83
C PHE A 256 0.19 5.63 14.66
N THR A 257 -0.88 6.30 14.27
CA THR A 257 -2.21 6.13 14.86
C THR A 257 -2.78 4.72 14.70
N ILE A 258 -2.36 3.96 13.69
CA ILE A 258 -2.77 2.58 13.45
C ILE A 258 -2.26 1.62 14.54
N TYR A 259 -1.10 1.91 15.14
CA TYR A 259 -0.50 1.07 16.17
C TYR A 259 -1.11 1.25 17.58
N ARG A 260 -1.87 2.34 17.79
CA ARG A 260 -2.48 2.62 19.10
C ARG A 260 -3.34 1.48 19.65
N PRO A 261 -4.27 0.85 18.90
CA PRO A 261 -5.07 -0.24 19.43
C PRO A 261 -4.23 -1.49 19.73
N LEU A 262 -3.19 -1.78 18.95
CA LEU A 262 -2.28 -2.92 19.19
C LEU A 262 -1.46 -2.75 20.47
N ILE A 263 -0.95 -1.54 20.73
CA ILE A 263 -0.19 -1.22 21.93
C ILE A 263 -1.09 -1.25 23.17
N VAL A 264 -2.33 -0.77 23.08
CA VAL A 264 -3.30 -0.77 24.18
C VAL A 264 -3.74 -2.20 24.55
N VAL A 265 -3.80 -3.12 23.57
CA VAL A 265 -4.14 -4.54 23.85
C VAL A 265 -2.95 -5.30 24.43
N ALA A 266 -1.70 -4.86 24.16
CA ALA A 266 -0.48 -5.48 24.69
C ALA A 266 -0.07 -4.97 26.08
N ALA A 267 -0.57 -3.82 26.55
CA ALA A 267 -0.34 -3.23 27.85
C ALA A 267 -1.46 -3.58 28.84
#